data_31cbb35a517854b9552a08e4c5bc6a5d
#
_entry.id   31cbb35a517854b9552a08e4c5bc6a5d
#
_cell.length_a   1.000
_cell.length_b   1.000
_cell.length_c   1.000
_cell.angle_alpha   90.00
_cell.angle_beta   90.00
_cell.angle_gamma   90.00
#
_symmetry.space_group_name_H-M   'P 1'
#
loop_
_entity.id
_entity.type
_entity.pdbx_description
1 polymer ?
#
loop_
_entity_poly.entity_id
_entity_poly.type
_entity_poly.pdbx_seq_one_letter_code
_entity_poly.pdbx_strand_id
1 'polypeptide(L)'
;LHGATDICQDKEIDMANTTFSGPVRSENNFKLISKDTTTGLISDRTTINGLKDSRRYYLEEYFLQRPILNANLDAASTVEVARAGQKNFEVLGTNMTSALCTFATTSAGINMTTAGADQDQSILAPHLDNAGTGDTDSISAWTGVQWGTENSTHWECSIMLPALDNQKVWAGLKLTNDQLVATDANQAFFKYQTDATNSEAFDDYAKWHFVHSIGGTDYISQLPITVAANTPYHFKIEIDSDRKASIFVNGQQYNVTSTSGSTGGTAVTTGTTKTAALTDDVDFIPYIGIEAGAAAAEAVNVHYTAISRAMYE
;
A
#
# COMPACT_ATOMS: atom_id res chain seq x y z
N LEU A 1 -33.78 39.62 -45.18
CA LEU A 1 -33.38 39.33 -43.80
C LEU A 1 -33.01 37.86 -43.70
N HIS A 2 -31.70 37.58 -43.84
CA HIS A 2 -31.17 36.25 -43.66
C HIS A 2 -30.58 36.18 -42.23
N GLY A 3 -31.16 35.34 -41.38
CA GLY A 3 -30.60 34.99 -40.11
C GLY A 3 -29.55 33.90 -40.32
N ALA A 4 -28.29 34.25 -40.08
CA ALA A 4 -27.22 33.30 -39.97
C ALA A 4 -27.28 32.65 -38.57
N THR A 5 -27.63 31.38 -38.53
CA THR A 5 -27.41 30.55 -37.36
C THR A 5 -25.95 30.14 -37.36
N ASP A 6 -25.19 30.77 -36.51
CA ASP A 6 -23.80 30.41 -36.22
C ASP A 6 -23.81 29.11 -35.39
N ILE A 7 -23.58 28.00 -36.06
CA ILE A 7 -23.36 26.70 -35.40
C ILE A 7 -21.90 26.71 -34.98
N CYS A 8 -21.66 27.06 -33.71
CA CYS A 8 -20.41 26.79 -33.05
C CYS A 8 -20.22 25.26 -32.97
N GLN A 9 -19.59 24.67 -33.99
CA GLN A 9 -19.06 23.34 -33.89
C GLN A 9 -17.85 23.39 -32.98
N ASP A 10 -18.00 22.93 -31.74
CA ASP A 10 -16.88 22.53 -30.91
C ASP A 10 -16.09 21.47 -31.69
N LYS A 11 -15.03 21.88 -32.36
CA LYS A 11 -14.02 20.97 -32.85
C LYS A 11 -13.32 20.41 -31.61
N GLU A 12 -13.71 19.23 -31.20
CA GLU A 12 -12.81 18.40 -30.39
C GLU A 12 -11.47 18.30 -31.14
N ILE A 13 -10.49 18.99 -30.62
CA ILE A 13 -9.12 18.83 -31.09
C ILE A 13 -8.68 17.47 -30.58
N ASP A 14 -8.82 16.46 -31.42
CA ASP A 14 -8.25 15.13 -31.19
C ASP A 14 -6.70 15.29 -31.22
N MET A 15 -6.11 15.52 -30.05
CA MET A 15 -4.66 15.60 -29.87
C MET A 15 -4.06 14.20 -29.77
N ALA A 16 -4.44 13.32 -30.68
CA ALA A 16 -3.75 12.05 -30.85
C ALA A 16 -2.33 12.31 -31.42
N ASN A 17 -1.32 11.98 -30.64
CA ASN A 17 0.09 12.03 -31.00
C ASN A 17 0.70 13.43 -31.20
N THR A 18 0.72 14.24 -30.15
CA THR A 18 1.55 15.45 -30.15
C THR A 18 3.02 15.08 -30.00
N THR A 19 3.81 15.25 -31.07
CA THR A 19 5.27 15.08 -31.00
C THR A 19 5.89 16.42 -30.61
N PHE A 20 6.62 16.44 -29.49
CA PHE A 20 7.39 17.59 -29.07
C PHE A 20 8.82 17.49 -29.60
N SER A 21 9.28 18.49 -30.33
CA SER A 21 10.66 18.56 -30.88
C SER A 21 11.66 19.22 -29.93
N GLY A 22 11.27 19.53 -28.70
CA GLY A 22 12.11 20.16 -27.69
C GLY A 22 11.77 19.71 -26.27
N PRO A 23 12.52 20.17 -25.27
CA PRO A 23 12.25 19.79 -23.89
C PRO A 23 10.88 20.29 -23.45
N VAL A 24 10.06 19.36 -22.92
CA VAL A 24 8.78 19.69 -22.30
C VAL A 24 9.02 20.06 -20.83
N ARG A 25 8.55 21.21 -20.42
CA ARG A 25 8.61 21.68 -19.03
C ARG A 25 7.21 21.70 -18.44
N SER A 26 7.07 21.22 -17.22
CA SER A 26 5.84 21.30 -16.44
C SER A 26 6.18 21.82 -15.05
N GLU A 27 5.48 22.83 -14.57
CA GLU A 27 5.65 23.37 -13.21
C GLU A 27 4.99 22.48 -12.17
N ASN A 28 4.01 21.65 -12.57
CA ASN A 28 3.20 20.82 -11.70
C ASN A 28 3.42 19.31 -11.92
N ASN A 29 4.61 18.92 -12.41
CA ASN A 29 4.95 17.54 -12.76
C ASN A 29 4.16 16.95 -13.96
N PHE A 30 4.54 15.76 -14.35
CA PHE A 30 3.85 14.97 -15.35
C PHE A 30 3.15 13.80 -14.65
N LYS A 31 1.96 13.45 -15.14
CA LYS A 31 1.25 12.27 -14.71
C LYS A 31 1.09 11.30 -15.87
N LEU A 32 1.36 10.03 -15.61
CA LEU A 32 1.03 8.97 -16.53
C LEU A 32 -0.42 8.57 -16.28
N ILE A 33 -1.30 8.84 -17.22
CA ILE A 33 -2.71 8.51 -17.11
C ILE A 33 -3.12 7.43 -18.09
N SER A 34 -4.13 6.64 -17.73
CA SER A 34 -4.84 5.72 -18.61
C SER A 34 -6.31 6.13 -18.63
N LYS A 35 -6.90 6.22 -19.83
CA LYS A 35 -8.33 6.48 -20.00
C LYS A 35 -9.02 5.22 -20.50
N ASP A 36 -10.03 4.77 -19.77
CA ASP A 36 -10.92 3.72 -20.25
C ASP A 36 -11.77 4.24 -21.41
N THR A 37 -11.69 3.58 -22.54
CA THR A 37 -12.36 4.03 -23.76
C THR A 37 -13.88 3.82 -23.73
N THR A 38 -14.38 2.97 -22.84
CA THR A 38 -15.80 2.66 -22.71
C THR A 38 -16.50 3.57 -21.72
N THR A 39 -15.87 3.75 -20.54
CA THR A 39 -16.45 4.52 -19.44
C THR A 39 -15.96 5.97 -19.38
N GLY A 40 -14.87 6.30 -20.10
CA GLY A 40 -14.20 7.59 -20.02
C GLY A 40 -13.43 7.82 -18.72
N LEU A 41 -13.39 6.85 -17.82
CA LEU A 41 -12.71 6.96 -16.53
C LEU A 41 -11.20 7.14 -16.71
N ILE A 42 -10.64 8.13 -16.03
CA ILE A 42 -9.20 8.40 -16.04
C ILE A 42 -8.59 7.82 -14.77
N SER A 43 -7.58 6.96 -14.94
CA SER A 43 -6.77 6.40 -13.87
C SER A 43 -5.36 6.96 -13.91
N ASP A 44 -4.85 7.42 -12.77
CA ASP A 44 -3.45 7.84 -12.61
C ASP A 44 -2.58 6.58 -12.45
N ARG A 45 -1.66 6.41 -13.39
CA ARG A 45 -0.70 5.30 -13.42
C ARG A 45 0.73 5.72 -13.07
N THR A 46 0.88 6.96 -12.59
CA THR A 46 2.19 7.45 -12.17
C THR A 46 2.61 6.72 -10.91
N THR A 47 3.70 5.99 -10.98
CA THR A 47 4.31 5.32 -9.83
C THR A 47 5.26 6.28 -9.12
N ILE A 48 5.60 5.99 -7.88
CA ILE A 48 6.65 6.72 -7.13
C ILE A 48 7.95 6.79 -7.94
N ASN A 49 8.26 5.75 -8.69
CA ASN A 49 9.44 5.65 -9.54
C ASN A 49 9.39 6.47 -10.83
N GLY A 50 8.21 6.76 -11.33
CA GLY A 50 8.05 7.31 -12.68
C GLY A 50 8.73 8.66 -12.87
N LEU A 51 8.67 9.51 -11.85
CA LEU A 51 9.22 10.88 -11.89
C LEU A 51 9.88 11.18 -10.54
N LYS A 52 11.12 10.73 -10.37
CA LYS A 52 11.87 10.97 -9.12
C LYS A 52 12.18 12.46 -8.96
N ASP A 53 11.74 13.03 -7.86
CA ASP A 53 12.12 14.39 -7.42
C ASP A 53 13.40 14.28 -6.58
N SER A 54 14.41 15.10 -6.90
CA SER A 54 15.68 15.14 -6.16
C SER A 54 15.53 15.60 -4.70
N ARG A 55 14.37 16.13 -4.32
CA ARG A 55 14.04 16.53 -2.95
C ARG A 55 13.38 15.42 -2.14
N ARG A 56 13.23 14.22 -2.70
CA ARG A 56 12.63 13.08 -2.03
C ARG A 56 13.62 11.93 -1.91
N TYR A 57 13.55 11.24 -0.79
CA TYR A 57 14.17 9.95 -0.62
C TYR A 57 13.21 8.86 -1.10
N TYR A 58 13.74 7.85 -1.78
CA TYR A 58 12.99 6.73 -2.34
C TYR A 58 13.59 5.40 -1.91
N LEU A 59 12.75 4.51 -1.42
CA LEU A 59 13.07 3.11 -1.19
C LEU A 59 12.10 2.27 -2.01
N GLU A 60 12.64 1.39 -2.86
CA GLU A 60 11.84 0.57 -3.78
C GLU A 60 12.43 -0.82 -3.92
N GLU A 61 11.56 -1.81 -4.11
CA GLU A 61 11.97 -3.20 -4.28
C GLU A 61 11.10 -3.89 -5.33
N TYR A 62 11.74 -4.45 -6.35
CA TYR A 62 11.15 -5.24 -7.43
C TYR A 62 11.46 -6.73 -7.33
N PHE A 63 12.07 -7.15 -6.24
CA PHE A 63 12.38 -8.55 -5.94
C PHE A 63 13.20 -9.26 -7.02
N LEU A 64 14.21 -8.59 -7.58
CA LEU A 64 15.21 -9.23 -8.41
C LEU A 64 16.04 -10.25 -7.61
N GLN A 65 16.03 -10.11 -6.30
CA GLN A 65 16.60 -11.03 -5.35
C GLN A 65 15.56 -11.30 -4.25
N ARG A 66 15.60 -12.53 -3.70
CA ARG A 66 14.75 -12.83 -2.56
C ARG A 66 15.10 -11.93 -1.37
N PRO A 67 14.12 -11.40 -0.65
CA PRO A 67 14.35 -10.69 0.60
C PRO A 67 15.05 -11.60 1.63
N ILE A 68 15.52 -11.02 2.72
CA ILE A 68 16.00 -11.77 3.85
C ILE A 68 14.81 -12.44 4.52
N LEU A 69 15.00 -13.64 5.03
CA LEU A 69 13.97 -14.40 5.71
C LEU A 69 14.28 -14.46 7.20
N ASN A 70 13.30 -14.15 8.02
CA ASN A 70 13.39 -14.26 9.45
C ASN A 70 12.27 -15.18 9.95
N ALA A 71 12.64 -16.18 10.72
CA ALA A 71 11.70 -17.18 11.26
C ALA A 71 10.86 -16.64 12.44
N ASN A 72 11.14 -15.45 12.92
CA ASN A 72 10.38 -14.80 13.99
C ASN A 72 9.68 -13.56 13.45
N LEU A 73 8.45 -13.36 13.89
CA LEU A 73 7.72 -12.11 13.66
C LEU A 73 8.37 -10.95 14.42
N ASP A 74 8.96 -11.29 15.54
CA ASP A 74 9.73 -10.40 16.38
C ASP A 74 11.19 -10.45 15.93
N ALA A 75 11.52 -9.67 14.97
CA ALA A 75 12.82 -9.67 14.31
C ALA A 75 13.97 -9.27 15.24
N ALA A 76 14.33 -10.13 16.15
CA ALA A 76 15.59 -9.97 16.86
C ALA A 76 16.76 -10.24 15.90
N SER A 77 17.54 -9.29 15.68
CA SER A 77 18.38 -9.04 14.54
C SER A 77 19.78 -9.65 14.59
N THR A 78 19.93 -10.84 15.07
CA THR A 78 21.22 -11.56 14.85
C THR A 78 21.56 -11.74 13.37
N VAL A 79 20.60 -11.44 12.48
CA VAL A 79 20.74 -11.54 11.02
C VAL A 79 21.26 -10.24 10.40
N GLU A 80 21.20 -9.12 11.08
CA GLU A 80 21.60 -7.81 10.55
C GLU A 80 23.05 -7.71 10.12
N VAL A 81 23.93 -8.30 10.90
CA VAL A 81 25.36 -8.31 10.58
C VAL A 81 25.61 -9.00 9.23
N ALA A 82 24.80 -10.00 8.88
CA ALA A 82 24.89 -10.67 7.59
C ALA A 82 24.27 -9.87 6.44
N ARG A 83 23.49 -8.84 6.75
CA ARG A 83 22.76 -8.00 5.79
C ARG A 83 23.51 -6.74 5.41
N ALA A 84 24.51 -6.37 6.19
CA ALA A 84 25.27 -5.16 5.98
C ALA A 84 25.64 -5.04 4.49
N GLY A 85 24.78 -4.33 3.77
CA GLY A 85 25.07 -3.80 2.46
C GLY A 85 24.28 -4.26 1.28
N GLN A 86 23.17 -5.03 1.36
CA GLN A 86 22.59 -5.47 0.09
C GLN A 86 21.07 -5.65 -0.01
N LYS A 87 20.29 -5.63 1.05
CA LYS A 87 18.83 -5.83 0.95
C LYS A 87 18.08 -4.89 1.85
N ASN A 88 17.14 -4.19 1.25
CA ASN A 88 16.35 -3.18 1.95
C ASN A 88 15.08 -3.74 2.59
N PHE A 89 14.70 -4.99 2.24
CA PHE A 89 13.48 -5.62 2.71
C PHE A 89 13.74 -7.01 3.26
N GLU A 90 12.92 -7.40 4.22
CA GLU A 90 12.89 -8.73 4.80
C GLU A 90 11.46 -9.29 4.83
N VAL A 91 11.34 -10.60 4.88
CA VAL A 91 10.11 -11.31 5.15
C VAL A 91 10.23 -11.94 6.54
N LEU A 92 9.39 -11.46 7.44
CA LEU A 92 9.20 -11.98 8.78
C LEU A 92 8.06 -13.00 8.73
N GLY A 93 8.12 -14.06 9.49
CA GLY A 93 6.99 -15.00 9.50
C GLY A 93 7.13 -16.09 10.55
N THR A 94 6.00 -16.62 10.98
CA THR A 94 5.95 -17.79 11.85
C THR A 94 6.63 -18.96 11.14
N ASN A 95 7.71 -19.47 11.71
CA ASN A 95 8.50 -20.56 11.12
C ASN A 95 8.95 -20.32 9.66
N MET A 96 9.23 -19.07 9.28
CA MET A 96 9.60 -18.69 7.92
C MET A 96 10.81 -19.49 7.42
N THR A 97 10.67 -20.09 6.25
CA THR A 97 11.70 -20.82 5.55
C THR A 97 11.81 -20.40 4.09
N SER A 98 12.85 -20.85 3.40
CA SER A 98 13.01 -20.58 1.98
C SER A 98 11.90 -21.16 1.09
N ALA A 99 11.15 -22.15 1.59
CA ALA A 99 10.01 -22.71 0.86
C ALA A 99 8.76 -21.81 0.95
N LEU A 100 8.65 -20.99 2.00
CA LEU A 100 7.52 -20.11 2.25
C LEU A 100 7.67 -18.73 1.59
N CYS A 101 8.86 -18.39 1.10
CA CYS A 101 9.10 -17.20 0.29
C CYS A 101 9.87 -17.57 -0.97
N THR A 102 9.18 -17.65 -2.08
CA THR A 102 9.74 -18.06 -3.37
C THR A 102 9.56 -16.96 -4.40
N PHE A 103 10.27 -17.03 -5.54
CA PHE A 103 9.94 -16.17 -6.66
C PHE A 103 8.60 -16.60 -7.27
N ALA A 104 7.79 -15.62 -7.64
CA ALA A 104 6.55 -15.89 -8.36
C ALA A 104 6.87 -16.54 -9.73
N THR A 105 6.16 -17.63 -10.08
CA THR A 105 6.45 -18.40 -11.30
C THR A 105 5.71 -17.89 -12.53
N THR A 106 4.59 -17.20 -12.31
CA THR A 106 3.70 -16.73 -13.38
C THR A 106 3.64 -15.21 -13.51
N SER A 107 4.25 -14.51 -12.56
CA SER A 107 4.34 -13.04 -12.51
C SER A 107 5.73 -12.61 -12.04
N ALA A 108 6.03 -11.33 -12.09
CA ALA A 108 7.23 -10.80 -11.41
C ALA A 108 7.02 -10.79 -9.89
N GLY A 109 8.11 -10.70 -9.13
CA GLY A 109 8.06 -10.55 -7.68
C GLY A 109 8.22 -11.85 -6.90
N ILE A 110 7.74 -11.83 -5.67
CA ILE A 110 7.80 -12.97 -4.74
C ILE A 110 6.42 -13.48 -4.39
N ASN A 111 6.36 -14.77 -4.04
CA ASN A 111 5.23 -15.40 -3.42
C ASN A 111 5.56 -15.59 -1.92
N MET A 112 4.79 -14.95 -1.04
CA MET A 112 4.88 -15.12 0.41
C MET A 112 3.75 -16.03 0.87
N THR A 113 4.09 -17.05 1.65
CA THR A 113 3.15 -18.07 2.13
C THR A 113 3.28 -18.20 3.64
N THR A 114 2.16 -18.37 4.34
CA THR A 114 2.15 -18.67 5.78
C THR A 114 2.58 -20.11 6.04
N ALA A 115 2.98 -20.44 7.26
CA ALA A 115 3.44 -21.79 7.61
C ALA A 115 2.31 -22.85 7.67
N GLY A 116 1.05 -22.43 7.79
CA GLY A 116 -0.11 -23.30 7.64
C GLY A 116 -0.81 -23.71 8.93
N ALA A 117 -0.49 -23.08 10.07
CA ALA A 117 -1.35 -23.11 11.24
C ALA A 117 -2.27 -21.88 11.27
N ASP A 118 -3.37 -21.96 12.00
CA ASP A 118 -4.23 -20.81 12.27
C ASP A 118 -3.42 -19.68 12.90
N GLN A 119 -3.60 -18.46 12.39
CA GLN A 119 -2.88 -17.24 12.77
C GLN A 119 -1.37 -17.22 12.43
N ASP A 120 -0.86 -18.17 11.66
CA ASP A 120 0.48 -18.02 11.09
C ASP A 120 0.54 -16.82 10.18
N GLN A 121 1.60 -16.02 10.30
CA GLN A 121 1.78 -14.78 9.54
C GLN A 121 3.01 -14.83 8.64
N SER A 122 2.98 -14.08 7.56
CA SER A 122 4.11 -13.75 6.72
C SER A 122 4.04 -12.27 6.38
N ILE A 123 5.08 -11.50 6.69
CA ILE A 123 5.09 -10.04 6.61
C ILE A 123 6.34 -9.57 5.88
N LEU A 124 6.15 -8.81 4.81
CA LEU A 124 7.21 -8.06 4.14
C LEU A 124 7.28 -6.66 4.75
N ALA A 125 8.46 -6.30 5.24
CA ALA A 125 8.74 -4.97 5.76
C ALA A 125 10.12 -4.49 5.29
N PRO A 126 10.41 -3.18 5.32
CA PRO A 126 11.79 -2.71 5.19
C PRO A 126 12.63 -3.41 6.23
N HIS A 127 13.88 -3.66 5.88
CA HIS A 127 14.80 -4.21 6.84
C HIS A 127 14.91 -3.23 8.02
N LEU A 128 14.49 -3.72 9.16
CA LEU A 128 14.53 -2.99 10.39
C LEU A 128 15.76 -3.49 11.15
N ASP A 129 16.66 -2.59 11.43
CA ASP A 129 17.78 -2.86 12.33
C ASP A 129 17.24 -2.99 13.75
N ASN A 130 16.59 -4.04 14.06
CA ASN A 130 16.04 -4.22 15.38
C ASN A 130 17.07 -4.82 16.33
N ALA A 131 17.80 -3.99 17.00
CA ALA A 131 18.64 -4.38 18.12
C ALA A 131 17.80 -4.70 19.38
N GLY A 132 16.49 -4.54 19.31
CA GLY A 132 15.58 -4.77 20.43
C GLY A 132 14.98 -6.16 20.45
N THR A 133 14.41 -6.47 21.52
CA THR A 133 13.65 -7.68 21.77
C THR A 133 12.25 -7.54 21.16
N GLY A 134 12.04 -8.12 20.01
CA GLY A 134 10.72 -8.41 19.51
C GLY A 134 9.77 -7.26 19.45
N ASP A 135 10.27 -6.12 19.06
CA ASP A 135 9.55 -4.95 19.31
C ASP A 135 9.21 -4.26 18.01
N THR A 136 8.02 -3.97 17.94
CA THR A 136 7.41 -3.07 17.02
C THR A 136 7.98 -1.65 17.07
N ASP A 137 8.76 -1.33 18.06
CA ASP A 137 9.55 -0.08 18.16
C ASP A 137 10.78 -0.07 17.25
N SER A 138 10.87 -1.01 16.39
CA SER A 138 11.90 -1.13 15.36
C SER A 138 11.94 0.03 14.36
N ILE A 139 11.05 0.99 14.45
CA ILE A 139 11.13 2.28 13.76
C ILE A 139 12.49 2.95 14.02
N SER A 140 12.99 2.85 15.23
CA SER A 140 14.31 3.37 15.61
C SER A 140 15.46 2.70 14.87
N ALA A 141 15.18 1.62 14.20
CA ALA A 141 16.17 0.82 13.54
C ALA A 141 16.55 1.31 12.15
N TRP A 142 15.74 2.04 11.50
CA TRP A 142 16.11 2.79 10.31
C TRP A 142 16.74 4.11 10.72
N THR A 143 17.91 4.02 11.34
CA THR A 143 18.65 5.21 11.72
C THR A 143 18.94 6.08 10.51
N GLY A 144 18.16 7.13 10.34
CA GLY A 144 18.35 8.13 9.30
C GLY A 144 17.23 8.28 8.29
N VAL A 145 16.29 7.35 8.21
CA VAL A 145 15.09 7.53 7.37
C VAL A 145 13.84 7.11 8.13
N GLN A 146 13.04 8.07 8.46
CA GLN A 146 11.74 7.89 9.10
C GLN A 146 10.65 8.18 8.09
N TRP A 147 9.57 7.41 8.11
CA TRP A 147 8.43 7.56 7.21
C TRP A 147 7.31 8.29 7.93
N GLY A 148 7.57 9.55 8.27
CA GLY A 148 6.71 10.36 9.11
C GLY A 148 5.46 10.88 8.42
N THR A 149 4.46 11.18 9.22
CA THR A 149 3.23 11.82 8.76
C THR A 149 3.47 13.23 8.24
N GLU A 150 4.43 13.97 8.83
CA GLU A 150 4.84 15.33 8.46
C GLU A 150 5.77 15.36 7.25
N ASN A 151 6.34 14.23 6.84
CA ASN A 151 7.33 14.19 5.76
C ASN A 151 6.75 13.98 4.35
N SER A 152 5.47 14.25 4.16
CA SER A 152 4.80 14.00 2.88
C SER A 152 5.09 12.60 2.35
N THR A 153 4.93 11.59 3.20
CA THR A 153 5.22 10.19 2.90
C THR A 153 4.26 9.62 1.87
N HIS A 154 4.82 8.99 0.83
CA HIS A 154 4.05 8.25 -0.19
C HIS A 154 4.47 6.80 -0.17
N TRP A 155 3.49 5.90 -0.15
CA TRP A 155 3.70 4.46 -0.20
C TRP A 155 2.86 3.83 -1.31
N GLU A 156 3.40 2.81 -1.96
CA GLU A 156 2.66 2.01 -2.95
C GLU A 156 3.16 0.56 -3.00
N CYS A 157 2.29 -0.34 -3.42
CA CYS A 157 2.65 -1.71 -3.77
C CYS A 157 1.77 -2.27 -4.88
N SER A 158 2.19 -3.40 -5.43
CA SER A 158 1.33 -4.24 -6.27
C SER A 158 1.33 -5.65 -5.70
N ILE A 159 0.12 -6.15 -5.39
CA ILE A 159 -0.09 -7.49 -4.85
C ILE A 159 -1.17 -8.23 -5.64
N MET A 160 -1.15 -9.56 -5.55
CA MET A 160 -2.14 -10.45 -6.11
C MET A 160 -2.39 -11.61 -5.14
N LEU A 161 -3.64 -11.98 -4.95
CA LEU A 161 -4.06 -13.11 -4.11
C LEU A 161 -4.32 -14.32 -4.99
N PRO A 162 -3.55 -15.41 -4.86
CA PRO A 162 -3.79 -16.63 -5.66
C PRO A 162 -5.11 -17.33 -5.31
N ALA A 163 -5.52 -17.25 -4.06
CA ALA A 163 -6.78 -17.78 -3.52
C ALA A 163 -7.45 -16.72 -2.64
N LEU A 164 -8.68 -16.97 -2.21
CA LEU A 164 -9.44 -16.05 -1.36
C LEU A 164 -10.01 -16.74 -0.11
N ASP A 165 -9.49 -17.89 0.25
CA ASP A 165 -10.01 -18.70 1.37
C ASP A 165 -9.24 -18.41 2.65
N ASN A 166 -9.92 -18.31 3.78
CA ASN A 166 -9.36 -18.32 5.14
C ASN A 166 -8.12 -17.43 5.34
N GLN A 167 -8.13 -16.23 4.81
CA GLN A 167 -6.97 -15.34 4.88
C GLN A 167 -7.32 -13.92 5.31
N LYS A 168 -6.34 -13.26 5.87
CA LYS A 168 -6.33 -11.83 6.13
C LYS A 168 -5.09 -11.24 5.47
N VAL A 169 -5.27 -10.18 4.70
CA VAL A 169 -4.20 -9.50 3.98
C VAL A 169 -4.26 -8.02 4.31
N TRP A 170 -3.11 -7.44 4.66
CA TRP A 170 -3.01 -6.02 4.90
C TRP A 170 -1.78 -5.43 4.21
N ALA A 171 -1.92 -4.21 3.71
CA ALA A 171 -0.86 -3.55 2.97
C ALA A 171 -0.94 -2.03 3.18
N GLY A 172 0.12 -1.42 3.71
CA GLY A 172 0.16 0.02 3.99
C GLY A 172 1.11 0.40 5.10
N LEU A 173 0.73 1.40 5.86
CA LEU A 173 1.54 2.08 6.85
C LEU A 173 1.00 1.79 8.26
N LYS A 174 1.83 1.21 9.12
CA LYS A 174 1.45 0.79 10.48
C LYS A 174 2.57 1.09 11.48
N LEU A 175 2.24 1.01 12.77
CA LEU A 175 3.21 1.09 13.87
C LEU A 175 3.67 -0.29 14.33
N THR A 176 2.80 -1.31 14.19
CA THR A 176 3.08 -2.68 14.59
C THR A 176 2.86 -3.66 13.43
N ASN A 177 3.36 -4.86 13.55
CA ASN A 177 3.11 -5.93 12.57
C ASN A 177 1.75 -6.61 12.76
N ASP A 178 0.97 -6.23 13.77
CA ASP A 178 -0.36 -6.79 14.02
C ASP A 178 -1.36 -6.38 12.94
N GLN A 179 -2.18 -7.32 12.49
CA GLN A 179 -3.22 -7.08 11.49
C GLN A 179 -4.49 -6.42 12.05
N LEU A 180 -4.67 -6.43 13.39
CA LEU A 180 -5.86 -5.88 14.02
C LEU A 180 -5.89 -4.36 13.96
N VAL A 181 -7.08 -3.80 13.71
CA VAL A 181 -7.28 -2.36 13.65
C VAL A 181 -7.08 -1.70 15.01
N ALA A 182 -7.54 -2.34 16.07
CA ALA A 182 -7.50 -1.77 17.43
C ALA A 182 -6.09 -1.72 18.05
N THR A 183 -5.09 -2.36 17.43
CA THR A 183 -3.74 -2.44 18.01
C THR A 183 -2.98 -1.13 17.87
N ASP A 184 -3.08 -0.47 16.73
CA ASP A 184 -2.31 0.73 16.42
C ASP A 184 -3.15 2.00 16.61
N ALA A 185 -2.67 2.92 17.44
CA ALA A 185 -3.31 4.22 17.62
C ALA A 185 -3.23 5.11 16.37
N ASN A 186 -2.25 4.85 15.48
CA ASN A 186 -2.06 5.55 14.21
C ASN A 186 -1.68 4.53 13.14
N GLN A 187 -2.38 4.58 12.01
CA GLN A 187 -2.17 3.66 10.89
C GLN A 187 -2.89 4.16 9.64
N ALA A 188 -2.49 3.67 8.47
CA ALA A 188 -3.16 3.92 7.20
C ALA A 188 -2.85 2.74 6.25
N PHE A 189 -3.78 1.80 6.06
CA PHE A 189 -3.52 0.58 5.30
C PHE A 189 -4.78 0.02 4.63
N PHE A 190 -4.57 -0.75 3.58
CA PHE A 190 -5.62 -1.53 2.94
C PHE A 190 -5.73 -2.90 3.61
N LYS A 191 -6.94 -3.38 3.80
CA LYS A 191 -7.22 -4.67 4.42
C LYS A 191 -8.26 -5.46 3.64
N TYR A 192 -8.01 -6.75 3.52
CA TYR A 192 -8.94 -7.78 3.10
C TYR A 192 -8.93 -8.92 4.09
N GLN A 193 -10.09 -9.47 4.40
CA GLN A 193 -10.21 -10.65 5.26
C GLN A 193 -11.45 -11.44 4.87
N THR A 194 -11.44 -12.75 5.06
CA THR A 194 -12.52 -13.63 4.65
C THR A 194 -13.63 -13.77 5.69
N ASP A 195 -13.34 -13.47 6.95
CA ASP A 195 -14.26 -13.57 8.08
C ASP A 195 -13.82 -12.70 9.26
N ALA A 196 -14.56 -12.75 10.38
CA ALA A 196 -14.25 -12.02 11.61
C ALA A 196 -13.42 -12.83 12.63
N THR A 197 -12.99 -14.03 12.31
CA THR A 197 -12.23 -14.87 13.24
C THR A 197 -10.88 -14.24 13.51
N ASN A 198 -10.62 -13.89 14.78
CA ASN A 198 -9.41 -13.15 15.19
C ASN A 198 -9.17 -11.87 14.36
N SER A 199 -10.24 -11.16 14.01
CA SER A 199 -10.18 -9.93 13.23
C SER A 199 -11.46 -9.09 13.42
N GLU A 200 -11.60 -8.01 12.64
CA GLU A 200 -12.77 -7.12 12.72
C GLU A 200 -13.99 -7.74 12.02
N ALA A 201 -15.18 -7.38 12.52
CA ALA A 201 -16.43 -7.68 11.82
C ALA A 201 -16.68 -6.62 10.73
N PHE A 202 -16.32 -6.92 9.49
CA PHE A 202 -16.64 -6.08 8.33
C PHE A 202 -18.06 -6.32 7.83
N ASP A 203 -18.68 -5.30 7.26
CA ASP A 203 -20.02 -5.41 6.67
C ASP A 203 -20.03 -6.25 5.39
N ASP A 204 -18.92 -6.25 4.64
CA ASP A 204 -18.77 -7.03 3.42
C ASP A 204 -17.34 -7.58 3.28
N TYR A 205 -17.18 -8.85 3.59
CA TYR A 205 -15.89 -9.56 3.50
C TYR A 205 -15.42 -9.80 2.05
N ALA A 206 -16.25 -9.58 1.06
CA ALA A 206 -15.83 -9.73 -0.33
C ALA A 206 -15.05 -8.50 -0.86
N LYS A 207 -14.91 -7.45 -0.08
CA LYS A 207 -14.35 -6.16 -0.53
C LYS A 207 -13.03 -5.81 0.13
N TRP A 208 -12.28 -4.97 -0.58
CA TRP A 208 -11.18 -4.23 0.04
C TRP A 208 -11.70 -3.14 0.96
N HIS A 209 -11.03 -2.97 2.08
CA HIS A 209 -11.25 -1.88 3.03
C HIS A 209 -9.98 -1.03 3.14
N PHE A 210 -10.16 0.27 3.33
CA PHE A 210 -9.07 1.13 3.76
C PHE A 210 -9.32 1.52 5.21
N VAL A 211 -8.34 1.25 6.04
CA VAL A 211 -8.36 1.53 7.48
C VAL A 211 -7.38 2.66 7.76
N HIS A 212 -7.80 3.64 8.55
CA HIS A 212 -6.87 4.59 9.14
C HIS A 212 -7.29 4.90 10.59
N SER A 213 -6.29 5.23 11.41
CA SER A 213 -6.52 5.61 12.80
C SER A 213 -5.79 6.90 13.11
N ILE A 214 -6.41 7.75 13.91
CA ILE A 214 -5.89 9.05 14.33
C ILE A 214 -5.99 9.12 15.85
N GLY A 215 -4.85 9.00 16.54
CA GLY A 215 -4.79 9.06 17.99
C GLY A 215 -5.69 8.03 18.70
N GLY A 216 -5.77 6.82 18.15
CA GLY A 216 -6.62 5.73 18.66
C GLY A 216 -8.09 5.78 18.24
N THR A 217 -8.46 6.70 17.36
CA THR A 217 -9.80 6.70 16.75
C THR A 217 -9.73 6.07 15.38
N ASP A 218 -10.44 4.98 15.19
CA ASP A 218 -10.43 4.18 13.97
C ASP A 218 -11.50 4.63 12.98
N TYR A 219 -11.18 4.49 11.68
CA TYR A 219 -12.04 4.77 10.55
C TYR A 219 -11.87 3.67 9.51
N ILE A 220 -12.98 3.06 9.08
CA ILE A 220 -12.97 1.98 8.09
C ILE A 220 -13.79 2.41 6.87
N SER A 221 -13.13 2.58 5.73
CA SER A 221 -13.75 2.86 4.44
C SER A 221 -13.91 1.57 3.66
N GLN A 222 -15.14 1.12 3.40
CA GLN A 222 -15.42 0.00 2.54
C GLN A 222 -15.35 0.44 1.07
N LEU A 223 -14.38 -0.06 0.32
CA LEU A 223 -14.19 0.29 -1.09
C LEU A 223 -15.20 -0.45 -1.98
N PRO A 224 -15.65 0.13 -3.09
CA PRO A 224 -16.56 -0.53 -4.03
C PRO A 224 -15.82 -1.55 -4.93
N ILE A 225 -14.83 -2.26 -4.39
CA ILE A 225 -13.94 -3.17 -5.10
C ILE A 225 -14.09 -4.56 -4.50
N THR A 226 -14.77 -5.45 -5.22
CA THR A 226 -14.81 -6.87 -4.87
C THR A 226 -13.45 -7.50 -5.16
N VAL A 227 -12.91 -8.20 -4.19
CA VAL A 227 -11.64 -8.91 -4.32
C VAL A 227 -11.81 -10.11 -5.23
N ALA A 228 -10.88 -10.32 -6.15
CA ALA A 228 -10.86 -11.44 -7.07
C ALA A 228 -9.51 -12.14 -7.03
N ALA A 229 -9.53 -13.47 -7.00
CA ALA A 229 -8.29 -14.26 -7.08
C ALA A 229 -7.55 -14.02 -8.41
N ASN A 230 -6.25 -14.12 -8.38
CA ASN A 230 -5.35 -13.96 -9.53
C ASN A 230 -5.53 -12.61 -10.25
N THR A 231 -5.99 -11.59 -9.52
CA THR A 231 -6.13 -10.23 -10.03
C THR A 231 -5.13 -9.33 -9.34
N PRO A 232 -4.24 -8.63 -10.08
CA PRO A 232 -3.31 -7.69 -9.49
C PRO A 232 -4.03 -6.44 -8.97
N TYR A 233 -3.67 -6.02 -7.78
CA TYR A 233 -4.11 -4.76 -7.18
C TYR A 233 -2.89 -3.89 -6.94
N HIS A 234 -2.93 -2.69 -7.47
CA HIS A 234 -1.97 -1.65 -7.19
C HIS A 234 -2.56 -0.68 -6.17
N PHE A 235 -1.98 -0.64 -4.99
CA PHE A 235 -2.37 0.25 -3.92
C PHE A 235 -1.39 1.41 -3.80
N LYS A 236 -1.91 2.60 -3.49
CA LYS A 236 -1.09 3.77 -3.20
C LYS A 236 -1.73 4.61 -2.11
N ILE A 237 -0.91 5.11 -1.18
CA ILE A 237 -1.25 6.06 -0.13
C ILE A 237 -0.32 7.25 -0.30
N GLU A 238 -0.88 8.46 -0.40
CA GLU A 238 -0.13 9.71 -0.47
C GLU A 238 -0.53 10.60 0.70
N ILE A 239 0.38 10.83 1.62
CA ILE A 239 0.22 11.78 2.72
C ILE A 239 0.77 13.12 2.23
N ASP A 240 -0.04 14.17 2.30
CA ASP A 240 0.36 15.53 1.90
C ASP A 240 1.01 16.31 3.06
N SER A 241 1.43 17.53 2.79
CA SER A 241 2.02 18.44 3.79
C SER A 241 1.05 18.83 4.92
N ASP A 242 -0.26 18.66 4.72
CA ASP A 242 -1.28 18.84 5.76
C ASP A 242 -1.52 17.54 6.55
N ARG A 243 -0.71 16.52 6.36
CA ARG A 243 -0.84 15.18 6.94
C ARG A 243 -2.14 14.45 6.56
N LYS A 244 -2.74 14.78 5.43
CA LYS A 244 -3.97 14.14 4.96
C LYS A 244 -3.63 13.07 3.92
N ALA A 245 -4.12 11.86 4.13
CA ALA A 245 -3.90 10.77 3.21
C ALA A 245 -4.95 10.73 2.09
N SER A 246 -4.47 10.62 0.85
CA SER A 246 -5.21 10.21 -0.33
C SER A 246 -4.95 8.74 -0.62
N ILE A 247 -5.95 8.00 -1.07
CA ILE A 247 -5.83 6.58 -1.38
C ILE A 247 -6.20 6.28 -2.84
N PHE A 248 -5.47 5.34 -3.41
CA PHE A 248 -5.68 4.92 -4.79
C PHE A 248 -5.63 3.39 -4.91
N VAL A 249 -6.51 2.84 -5.73
CA VAL A 249 -6.45 1.44 -6.15
C VAL A 249 -6.48 1.40 -7.66
N ASN A 250 -5.51 0.73 -8.27
CA ASN A 250 -5.33 0.65 -9.72
C ASN A 250 -5.34 2.02 -10.41
N GLY A 251 -4.77 3.04 -9.75
CA GLY A 251 -4.69 4.41 -10.23
C GLY A 251 -5.97 5.24 -10.06
N GLN A 252 -7.08 4.63 -9.61
CA GLN A 252 -8.30 5.35 -9.30
C GLN A 252 -8.29 5.83 -7.85
N GLN A 253 -8.55 7.11 -7.62
CA GLN A 253 -8.68 7.68 -6.27
C GLN A 253 -10.06 7.39 -5.69
N TYR A 254 -10.10 7.10 -4.40
CA TYR A 254 -11.32 6.84 -3.63
C TYR A 254 -11.46 7.83 -2.47
N ASN A 255 -12.71 8.13 -2.15
CA ASN A 255 -13.04 8.89 -0.95
C ASN A 255 -12.66 8.08 0.30
N VAL A 256 -12.33 8.80 1.37
CA VAL A 256 -12.10 8.22 2.69
C VAL A 256 -13.23 8.65 3.61
N THR A 257 -13.74 7.74 4.45
CA THR A 257 -14.78 8.06 5.41
C THR A 257 -14.25 8.96 6.53
N SER A 258 -15.11 9.86 7.00
CA SER A 258 -14.91 10.63 8.24
C SER A 258 -15.73 10.07 9.42
N THR A 259 -16.47 8.98 9.20
CA THR A 259 -17.26 8.33 10.25
C THR A 259 -16.35 7.38 11.01
N SER A 260 -16.18 7.62 12.30
CA SER A 260 -15.38 6.76 13.18
C SER A 260 -16.10 5.44 13.49
N GLY A 261 -15.30 4.38 13.59
CA GLY A 261 -15.75 3.05 13.97
C GLY A 261 -14.66 2.02 13.68
N SER A 262 -14.50 1.06 14.58
CA SER A 262 -13.54 -0.04 14.50
C SER A 262 -14.12 -1.33 13.91
N THR A 263 -15.39 -1.31 13.52
CA THR A 263 -16.09 -2.48 12.94
C THR A 263 -16.98 -2.05 11.79
N GLY A 264 -17.43 -2.99 10.98
CA GLY A 264 -18.30 -2.75 9.85
C GLY A 264 -17.54 -2.17 8.65
N GLY A 265 -17.71 -0.91 8.46
CA GLY A 265 -17.10 -0.12 7.40
C GLY A 265 -18.13 0.78 6.70
N THR A 266 -17.77 2.03 6.48
CA THR A 266 -18.62 2.96 5.72
C THR A 266 -18.34 2.82 4.23
N ALA A 267 -19.35 2.48 3.45
CA ALA A 267 -19.23 2.39 2.00
C ALA A 267 -18.83 3.75 1.39
N VAL A 268 -17.77 3.75 0.59
CA VAL A 268 -17.27 4.93 -0.09
C VAL A 268 -17.34 4.75 -1.61
N THR A 269 -17.16 5.85 -2.34
CA THR A 269 -17.16 5.88 -3.80
C THR A 269 -15.83 6.43 -4.32
N THR A 270 -15.63 6.40 -5.62
CA THR A 270 -14.55 7.17 -6.27
C THR A 270 -14.68 8.64 -5.93
N GLY A 271 -13.57 9.30 -5.70
CA GLY A 271 -13.54 10.72 -5.34
C GLY A 271 -12.21 11.14 -4.74
N THR A 272 -12.13 12.36 -4.25
CA THR A 272 -10.90 12.99 -3.81
C THR A 272 -10.89 13.38 -2.33
N THR A 273 -11.89 12.93 -1.55
CA THR A 273 -11.94 13.17 -0.11
C THR A 273 -10.80 12.43 0.58
N LYS A 274 -9.96 13.17 1.26
CA LYS A 274 -8.81 12.66 2.04
C LYS A 274 -9.23 12.34 3.47
N THR A 275 -8.33 11.73 4.23
CA THR A 275 -8.46 11.64 5.69
C THR A 275 -8.51 13.04 6.32
N ALA A 276 -8.94 13.15 7.56
CA ALA A 276 -8.51 14.25 8.42
C ALA A 276 -6.98 14.21 8.56
N ALA A 277 -6.38 15.28 9.08
CA ALA A 277 -4.95 15.31 9.35
C ALA A 277 -4.58 14.14 10.30
N LEU A 278 -3.66 13.29 9.87
CA LEU A 278 -3.11 12.24 10.71
C LEU A 278 -2.36 12.86 11.90
N THR A 279 -2.17 12.09 12.94
CA THR A 279 -1.43 12.54 14.13
C THR A 279 -0.05 13.05 13.73
N ASP A 280 0.37 14.14 14.33
CA ASP A 280 1.68 14.75 14.12
C ASP A 280 2.78 13.88 14.70
N ASP A 281 3.97 13.96 14.10
CA ASP A 281 5.19 13.32 14.62
C ASP A 281 5.03 11.80 14.81
N VAL A 282 4.39 11.14 13.84
CA VAL A 282 4.20 9.69 13.83
C VAL A 282 5.00 9.08 12.69
N ASP A 283 5.95 8.24 13.02
CA ASP A 283 6.73 7.46 12.07
C ASP A 283 6.06 6.11 11.81
N PHE A 284 5.88 5.78 10.54
CA PHE A 284 5.29 4.52 10.11
C PHE A 284 6.31 3.52 9.60
N ILE A 285 5.91 2.26 9.64
CA ILE A 285 6.57 1.16 8.95
C ILE A 285 5.68 0.70 7.80
N PRO A 286 6.18 0.66 6.54
CA PRO A 286 5.43 0.11 5.43
C PRO A 286 5.41 -1.41 5.49
N TYR A 287 4.23 -2.01 5.59
CA TYR A 287 4.01 -3.45 5.66
C TYR A 287 3.19 -3.98 4.48
N ILE A 288 3.48 -5.23 4.09
CA ILE A 288 2.57 -6.09 3.33
C ILE A 288 2.54 -7.41 4.07
N GLY A 289 1.38 -7.78 4.62
CA GLY A 289 1.21 -8.97 5.44
C GLY A 289 0.09 -9.86 4.97
N ILE A 290 0.24 -11.14 5.30
CA ILE A 290 -0.81 -12.16 5.18
C ILE A 290 -0.83 -13.01 6.44
N GLU A 291 -2.05 -13.35 6.90
CA GLU A 291 -2.30 -14.26 8.01
C GLU A 291 -3.26 -15.36 7.56
N ALA A 292 -2.96 -16.58 7.99
CA ALA A 292 -3.86 -17.71 7.83
C ALA A 292 -5.02 -17.59 8.83
N GLY A 293 -6.26 -17.63 8.35
CA GLY A 293 -7.48 -17.63 9.18
C GLY A 293 -7.96 -19.03 9.57
N ALA A 294 -7.22 -20.07 9.19
CA ALA A 294 -7.48 -21.47 9.51
C ALA A 294 -6.17 -22.27 9.41
N ALA A 295 -6.21 -23.55 9.78
CA ALA A 295 -5.06 -24.46 9.66
C ALA A 295 -4.78 -24.83 8.17
N ALA A 296 -4.44 -23.84 7.37
CA ALA A 296 -4.07 -23.96 5.97
C ALA A 296 -3.01 -22.90 5.63
N ALA A 297 -2.14 -23.19 4.68
CA ALA A 297 -1.18 -22.22 4.20
C ALA A 297 -1.81 -21.27 3.18
N GLU A 298 -1.73 -19.98 3.45
CA GLU A 298 -2.26 -18.92 2.59
C GLU A 298 -1.13 -18.14 1.92
N ALA A 299 -1.38 -17.57 0.75
CA ALA A 299 -0.36 -16.93 -0.05
C ALA A 299 -0.75 -15.56 -0.62
N VAL A 300 0.24 -14.67 -0.69
CA VAL A 300 0.15 -13.41 -1.42
C VAL A 300 1.36 -13.25 -2.33
N ASN A 301 1.11 -12.90 -3.59
CA ASN A 301 2.17 -12.50 -4.52
C ASN A 301 2.41 -11.00 -4.38
N VAL A 302 3.65 -10.60 -4.14
CA VAL A 302 4.07 -9.21 -4.09
C VAL A 302 4.95 -8.92 -5.29
N HIS A 303 4.47 -8.07 -6.20
CA HIS A 303 5.17 -7.73 -7.43
C HIS A 303 6.23 -6.67 -7.20
N TYR A 304 5.89 -5.67 -6.42
CA TYR A 304 6.82 -4.63 -5.95
C TYR A 304 6.23 -3.87 -4.77
N THR A 305 7.10 -3.13 -4.09
CA THR A 305 6.72 -2.13 -3.09
C THR A 305 7.66 -0.93 -3.18
N ALA A 306 7.15 0.24 -2.88
CA ALA A 306 7.94 1.46 -2.85
C ALA A 306 7.41 2.44 -1.80
N ILE A 307 8.32 3.21 -1.22
CA ILE A 307 7.99 4.29 -0.31
C ILE A 307 8.92 5.48 -0.55
N SER A 308 8.41 6.67 -0.38
CA SER A 308 9.21 7.89 -0.48
C SER A 308 8.75 8.93 0.53
N ARG A 309 9.67 9.82 0.89
CA ARG A 309 9.39 10.97 1.75
C ARG A 309 10.12 12.22 1.24
N ALA A 310 9.64 13.39 1.60
CA ALA A 310 10.40 14.62 1.42
C ALA A 310 11.69 14.58 2.28
N MET A 311 12.79 15.10 1.75
CA MET A 311 14.06 15.20 2.49
C MET A 311 14.16 16.51 3.25
N TYR A 312 13.48 17.52 2.75
CA TYR A 312 13.46 18.87 3.33
C TYR A 312 12.01 19.35 3.34
N GLU A 313 11.58 19.95 4.39
CA GLU A 313 10.33 20.69 4.51
C GLU A 313 10.58 22.20 4.50
#